data_48d4792f862767d849976257cd5f6147
#
_entry.id   48d4792f862767d849976257cd5f6147
#
_cell.length_a   1.000
_cell.length_b   1.000
_cell.length_c   1.000
_cell.angle_alpha   90.00
_cell.angle_beta   90.00
_cell.angle_gamma   90.00
#
_symmetry.space_group_name_H-M   'P 1'
#
loop_
_entity.id
_entity.type
_entity.pdbx_description
1 polymer ?
#
loop_
_entity_poly.entity_id
_entity_poly.type
_entity_poly.pdbx_seq_one_letter_code
_entity_poly.pdbx_strand_id
1 'polypeptide(L)'
;SEMCIRDRDREIYVVKKDGSKELFNVQKVISAVGKSAYRALTKFTKEEKEQICQYVVDKVNELEVDEVPIPIMHNIVESALEQVKPVVAKSYRDYRNYKQDFVRMLDDVYKKSQSIMYIGDKENSNTDSALVSTKRSLIFNELNKSLYQKFFMTVEELQACRDGYIYIHDMSARRDTMNCCLFNVQEVLKGGFEMGNLWYNEPKTLDVAFDVIGDIVLSAASQQYGGFTVPNIELILEPYAEKSYEAGIERYEGLGLSRERAEEEAMKDVKREFEQGFQGLEYKFNSVSSSRGDYPFITMTAGTGTGRFATVSYTHLTLPTT
;
A
#
# COMPACT_ATOMS: atom_id res chain seq x y z
N SER A 1 -2.71 5.68 53.24
CA SER A 1 -2.31 6.15 51.94
C SER A 1 -1.95 7.64 51.85
N GLU A 2 -1.81 8.33 52.98
CA GLU A 2 -1.40 9.75 53.07
C GLU A 2 0.07 9.97 53.43
N MET A 3 0.92 8.93 53.32
CA MET A 3 2.23 8.94 53.96
C MET A 3 3.42 9.24 53.00
N CYS A 4 3.19 9.57 51.75
CA CYS A 4 4.28 9.90 50.78
C CYS A 4 4.38 11.39 50.44
N ILE A 5 3.64 12.27 51.11
CA ILE A 5 3.70 13.72 50.90
C ILE A 5 4.21 14.35 52.18
N ARG A 6 5.53 14.40 52.38
CA ARG A 6 6.09 15.45 53.21
C ARG A 6 6.22 16.69 52.35
N ASP A 7 5.30 17.60 52.62
CA ASP A 7 5.25 18.96 52.19
C ASP A 7 6.63 19.61 52.27
N ARG A 8 7.20 19.99 51.11
CA ARG A 8 8.16 21.07 51.04
C ARG A 8 7.52 22.15 50.19
N ASP A 9 7.60 23.37 50.67
CA ASP A 9 7.00 24.60 50.13
C ASP A 9 7.41 24.98 48.69
N ARG A 10 7.81 23.99 47.84
CA ARG A 10 8.30 24.24 46.52
C ARG A 10 7.44 23.52 45.45
N GLU A 11 6.80 24.30 44.61
CA GLU A 11 6.09 23.79 43.44
C GLU A 11 7.07 23.41 42.32
N ILE A 12 7.16 22.13 42.01
CA ILE A 12 8.02 21.63 40.93
C ILE A 12 7.14 21.26 39.69
N TYR A 13 7.53 21.76 38.54
CA TYR A 13 6.82 21.49 37.27
C TYR A 13 7.60 20.56 36.40
N VAL A 14 6.91 19.61 35.78
CA VAL A 14 7.45 18.76 34.73
C VAL A 14 7.17 19.42 33.38
N VAL A 15 8.23 19.72 32.63
CA VAL A 15 8.13 20.33 31.30
C VAL A 15 8.05 19.21 30.24
N LYS A 16 6.94 19.14 29.49
CA LYS A 16 6.71 18.17 28.46
C LYS A 16 7.42 18.58 27.15
N LYS A 17 7.46 17.65 26.16
CA LYS A 17 8.10 17.88 24.85
C LYS A 17 7.47 19.02 24.04
N ASP A 18 6.19 19.29 24.24
CA ASP A 18 5.44 20.39 23.61
C ASP A 18 5.61 21.73 24.34
N GLY A 19 6.45 21.78 25.37
CA GLY A 19 6.67 22.97 26.19
C GLY A 19 5.61 23.18 27.27
N SER A 20 4.56 22.37 27.33
CA SER A 20 3.57 22.48 28.40
C SER A 20 4.15 22.07 29.75
N LYS A 21 3.73 22.76 30.81
CA LYS A 21 4.18 22.54 32.18
C LYS A 21 3.05 21.89 32.98
N GLU A 22 3.40 20.90 33.75
CA GLU A 22 2.47 20.19 34.62
C GLU A 22 3.09 20.01 36.01
N LEU A 23 2.30 20.28 37.07
CA LEU A 23 2.77 20.10 38.43
C LEU A 23 3.21 18.64 38.67
N PHE A 24 4.38 18.46 39.27
CA PHE A 24 4.90 17.15 39.57
C PHE A 24 3.95 16.39 40.49
N ASN A 25 3.59 15.17 40.06
CA ASN A 25 2.71 14.29 40.81
C ASN A 25 3.23 12.86 40.75
N VAL A 26 3.73 12.38 41.90
CA VAL A 26 4.30 11.03 42.02
C VAL A 26 3.29 9.92 41.71
N GLN A 27 1.98 10.15 41.89
CA GLN A 27 0.95 9.16 41.57
C GLN A 27 0.89 8.89 40.05
N LYS A 28 1.20 9.91 39.22
CA LYS A 28 1.34 9.71 37.78
C LYS A 28 2.53 8.81 37.43
N VAL A 29 3.63 8.94 38.17
CA VAL A 29 4.79 8.05 38.06
C VAL A 29 4.38 6.61 38.40
N ILE A 30 3.71 6.40 39.51
CA ILE A 30 3.23 5.07 39.95
C ILE A 30 2.27 4.45 38.91
N SER A 31 1.38 5.26 38.34
CA SER A 31 0.51 4.79 37.26
C SER A 31 1.30 4.36 36.02
N ALA A 32 2.30 5.13 35.62
CA ALA A 32 3.13 4.82 34.44
C ALA A 32 3.98 3.56 34.66
N VAL A 33 4.63 3.41 35.81
CA VAL A 33 5.41 2.22 36.11
C VAL A 33 4.53 0.98 36.32
N GLY A 34 3.32 1.14 36.83
CA GLY A 34 2.32 0.07 36.89
C GLY A 34 1.95 -0.52 35.54
N LYS A 35 1.79 0.33 34.54
CA LYS A 35 1.58 -0.11 33.14
C LYS A 35 2.78 -0.89 32.59
N SER A 36 4.00 -0.51 32.97
CA SER A 36 5.22 -1.22 32.55
C SER A 36 5.37 -2.56 33.26
N ALA A 37 4.98 -2.63 34.56
CA ALA A 37 4.92 -3.90 35.26
C ALA A 37 3.91 -4.87 34.67
N TYR A 38 2.73 -4.38 34.26
CA TYR A 38 1.74 -5.19 33.57
C TYR A 38 2.26 -5.76 32.25
N ARG A 39 2.96 -4.95 31.44
CA ARG A 39 3.61 -5.44 30.19
C ARG A 39 4.71 -6.47 30.47
N ALA A 40 5.40 -6.37 31.61
CA ALA A 40 6.40 -7.33 32.06
C ALA A 40 5.79 -8.54 32.79
N LEU A 41 4.46 -8.72 32.73
CA LEU A 41 3.71 -9.78 33.39
C LEU A 41 4.01 -9.91 34.90
N THR A 42 4.20 -8.77 35.57
CA THR A 42 4.48 -8.71 37.02
C THR A 42 3.67 -7.60 37.69
N LYS A 43 3.69 -7.56 39.00
CA LYS A 43 3.04 -6.52 39.81
C LYS A 43 4.02 -6.03 40.88
N PHE A 44 3.86 -4.79 41.30
CA PHE A 44 4.58 -4.24 42.42
C PHE A 44 3.89 -4.58 43.77
N THR A 45 4.67 -4.89 44.76
CA THR A 45 4.20 -4.89 46.18
C THR A 45 3.97 -3.46 46.67
N LYS A 46 3.41 -3.32 47.85
CA LYS A 46 3.20 -2.01 48.47
C LYS A 46 4.54 -1.35 48.80
N GLU A 47 5.44 -2.12 49.37
CA GLU A 47 6.79 -1.71 49.73
C GLU A 47 7.63 -1.28 48.52
N GLU A 48 7.58 -2.04 47.40
CA GLU A 48 8.25 -1.68 46.15
C GLU A 48 7.74 -0.34 45.61
N LYS A 49 6.42 -0.09 45.65
CA LYS A 49 5.86 1.21 45.25
C LYS A 49 6.31 2.36 46.12
N GLU A 50 6.37 2.15 47.44
CA GLU A 50 6.84 3.15 48.39
C GLU A 50 8.32 3.48 48.16
N GLN A 51 9.16 2.48 47.92
CA GLN A 51 10.57 2.67 47.53
C GLN A 51 10.74 3.49 46.27
N ILE A 52 9.98 3.17 45.20
CA ILE A 52 10.01 3.91 43.94
C ILE A 52 9.57 5.37 44.17
N CYS A 53 8.46 5.59 44.92
CA CYS A 53 7.99 6.92 45.26
C CYS A 53 9.05 7.73 45.98
N GLN A 54 9.63 7.17 47.02
CA GLN A 54 10.63 7.85 47.84
C GLN A 54 11.86 8.22 47.03
N TYR A 55 12.39 7.26 46.23
CA TYR A 55 13.55 7.50 45.38
C TYR A 55 13.30 8.63 44.37
N VAL A 56 12.12 8.61 43.70
CA VAL A 56 11.80 9.62 42.66
C VAL A 56 11.62 11.00 43.33
N VAL A 57 10.93 11.09 44.46
CA VAL A 57 10.75 12.36 45.19
C VAL A 57 12.08 12.92 45.64
N ASP A 58 12.95 12.09 46.24
CA ASP A 58 14.26 12.52 46.72
C ASP A 58 15.13 13.03 45.55
N LYS A 59 15.19 12.29 44.45
CA LYS A 59 15.98 12.70 43.28
C LYS A 59 15.45 13.96 42.60
N VAL A 60 14.15 14.15 42.53
CA VAL A 60 13.55 15.40 42.02
C VAL A 60 13.88 16.58 42.92
N ASN A 61 13.84 16.39 44.24
CA ASN A 61 14.21 17.43 45.20
C ASN A 61 15.71 17.79 45.19
N GLU A 62 16.59 16.78 44.95
CA GLU A 62 18.04 16.98 44.85
C GLU A 62 18.42 17.86 43.62
N LEU A 63 17.59 17.94 42.59
CA LEU A 63 17.87 18.78 41.42
C LEU A 63 17.85 20.29 41.72
N GLU A 64 17.19 20.69 42.80
CA GLU A 64 17.10 22.09 43.23
C GLU A 64 16.55 23.08 42.18
N VAL A 65 15.77 22.57 41.21
CA VAL A 65 15.16 23.33 40.08
C VAL A 65 13.62 23.31 40.20
N ASP A 66 12.97 24.36 39.73
CA ASP A 66 11.49 24.45 39.73
C ASP A 66 10.90 23.75 38.51
N GLU A 67 11.69 23.52 37.48
CA GLU A 67 11.26 22.92 36.23
C GLU A 67 12.15 21.72 35.88
N VAL A 68 11.54 20.54 35.77
CA VAL A 68 12.23 19.30 35.40
C VAL A 68 11.79 18.86 34.00
N PRO A 69 12.70 18.85 33.02
CA PRO A 69 12.42 18.33 31.70
C PRO A 69 12.00 16.86 31.73
N ILE A 70 11.00 16.48 30.92
CA ILE A 70 10.50 15.10 30.89
C ILE A 70 11.58 14.02 30.59
N PRO A 71 12.65 14.26 29.82
CA PRO A 71 13.74 13.29 29.66
C PRO A 71 14.48 13.01 30.97
N ILE A 72 14.70 14.04 31.82
CA ILE A 72 15.34 13.88 33.10
C ILE A 72 14.42 13.09 34.06
N MET A 73 13.13 13.42 34.08
CA MET A 73 12.14 12.66 34.83
C MET A 73 12.14 11.16 34.43
N HIS A 74 12.20 10.86 33.15
CA HIS A 74 12.28 9.48 32.68
C HIS A 74 13.52 8.75 33.19
N ASN A 75 14.68 9.41 33.21
CA ASN A 75 15.91 8.80 33.68
C ASN A 75 15.84 8.52 35.22
N ILE A 76 15.27 9.44 36.00
CA ILE A 76 15.05 9.23 37.42
C ILE A 76 14.14 8.02 37.68
N VAL A 77 13.03 7.94 36.99
CA VAL A 77 12.08 6.82 37.10
C VAL A 77 12.72 5.49 36.69
N GLU A 78 13.49 5.49 35.60
CA GLU A 78 14.21 4.30 35.12
C GLU A 78 15.24 3.83 36.16
N SER A 79 16.02 4.74 36.76
CA SER A 79 16.98 4.42 37.82
C SER A 79 16.30 3.86 39.06
N ALA A 80 15.13 4.39 39.44
CA ALA A 80 14.34 3.84 40.55
C ALA A 80 13.88 2.40 40.24
N LEU A 81 13.44 2.15 39.03
CA LEU A 81 12.99 0.83 38.59
C LEU A 81 14.14 -0.19 38.50
N GLU A 82 15.34 0.23 38.09
CA GLU A 82 16.51 -0.63 38.06
C GLU A 82 16.92 -1.13 39.45
N GLN A 83 16.78 -0.30 40.46
CA GLN A 83 17.07 -0.68 41.85
C GLN A 83 16.01 -1.60 42.45
N VAL A 84 14.72 -1.36 42.17
CA VAL A 84 13.62 -2.09 42.79
C VAL A 84 13.23 -3.34 41.97
N LYS A 85 13.15 -3.23 40.62
CA LYS A 85 12.67 -4.31 39.80
C LYS A 85 13.20 -4.21 38.32
N PRO A 86 14.42 -4.69 38.06
CA PRO A 86 15.11 -4.52 36.76
C PRO A 86 14.31 -4.97 35.55
N VAL A 87 13.49 -6.02 35.66
CA VAL A 87 12.63 -6.51 34.56
C VAL A 87 11.60 -5.45 34.15
N VAL A 88 11.10 -4.66 35.08
CA VAL A 88 10.17 -3.56 34.81
C VAL A 88 10.92 -2.35 34.26
N ALA A 89 12.13 -2.07 34.74
CA ALA A 89 12.99 -1.04 34.13
C ALA A 89 13.23 -1.27 32.66
N LYS A 90 13.57 -2.50 32.28
CA LYS A 90 13.70 -2.90 30.87
C LYS A 90 12.42 -2.64 30.09
N SER A 91 11.26 -3.12 30.57
CA SER A 91 9.97 -2.90 29.91
C SER A 91 9.61 -1.40 29.78
N TYR A 92 9.97 -0.59 30.76
CA TYR A 92 9.75 0.87 30.75
C TYR A 92 10.63 1.54 29.68
N ARG A 93 11.92 1.19 29.62
CA ARG A 93 12.90 1.66 28.63
C ARG A 93 12.52 1.26 27.22
N ASP A 94 12.18 -0.01 27.00
CA ASP A 94 11.83 -0.56 25.69
C ASP A 94 10.58 0.15 25.13
N TYR A 95 9.56 0.38 25.94
CA TYR A 95 8.36 1.11 25.52
C TYR A 95 8.65 2.59 25.21
N ARG A 96 9.48 3.24 26.02
CA ARG A 96 9.90 4.63 25.77
C ARG A 96 10.65 4.75 24.43
N ASN A 97 11.61 3.86 24.21
CA ASN A 97 12.40 3.83 22.98
C ASN A 97 11.52 3.54 21.77
N TYR A 98 10.66 2.54 21.84
CA TYR A 98 9.67 2.24 20.80
C TYR A 98 8.82 3.46 20.43
N LYS A 99 8.32 4.18 21.44
CA LYS A 99 7.52 5.39 21.20
C LYS A 99 8.34 6.51 20.55
N GLN A 100 9.59 6.70 20.96
CA GLN A 100 10.47 7.71 20.33
C GLN A 100 10.79 7.36 18.88
N ASP A 101 11.11 6.11 18.61
CA ASP A 101 11.40 5.63 17.26
C ASP A 101 10.19 5.75 16.34
N PHE A 102 8.99 5.49 16.88
CA PHE A 102 7.76 5.67 16.13
C PHE A 102 7.51 7.14 15.77
N VAL A 103 7.73 8.06 16.72
CA VAL A 103 7.62 9.51 16.45
C VAL A 103 8.64 9.95 15.40
N ARG A 104 9.89 9.50 15.48
CA ARG A 104 10.92 9.82 14.46
C ARG A 104 10.51 9.31 13.08
N MET A 105 10.00 8.09 13.00
CA MET A 105 9.50 7.53 11.75
C MET A 105 8.39 8.39 11.14
N LEU A 106 7.44 8.86 11.97
CA LEU A 106 6.37 9.75 11.51
C LEU A 106 6.89 11.12 11.06
N ASP A 107 7.88 11.68 11.76
CA ASP A 107 8.53 12.94 11.36
C ASP A 107 9.22 12.80 10.00
N ASP A 108 9.89 11.68 9.75
CA ASP A 108 10.53 11.41 8.47
C ASP A 108 9.51 11.25 7.34
N VAL A 109 8.40 10.52 7.59
CA VAL A 109 7.28 10.41 6.65
C VAL A 109 6.67 11.79 6.38
N TYR A 110 6.48 12.61 7.42
CA TYR A 110 5.96 13.97 7.26
C TYR A 110 6.84 14.84 6.37
N LYS A 111 8.17 14.85 6.61
CA LYS A 111 9.14 15.64 5.79
C LYS A 111 9.12 15.21 4.33
N LYS A 112 9.14 13.90 4.07
CA LYS A 112 9.03 13.36 2.71
C LYS A 112 7.68 13.70 2.06
N SER A 113 6.59 13.63 2.83
CA SER A 113 5.26 14.01 2.35
C SER A 113 5.20 15.47 1.91
N GLN A 114 5.86 16.38 2.62
CA GLN A 114 5.97 17.79 2.20
C GLN A 114 6.70 17.93 0.87
N SER A 115 7.81 17.20 0.68
CA SER A 115 8.52 17.18 -0.60
C SER A 115 7.64 16.68 -1.75
N ILE A 116 6.92 15.58 -1.56
CA ILE A 116 6.00 15.01 -2.55
C ILE A 116 4.87 15.98 -2.91
N MET A 117 4.30 16.68 -1.93
CA MET A 117 3.22 17.63 -2.16
C MET A 117 3.63 18.80 -3.08
N TYR A 118 4.88 19.29 -2.96
CA TYR A 118 5.32 20.50 -3.66
C TYR A 118 6.08 20.21 -4.96
N ILE A 119 6.86 19.14 -5.03
CA ILE A 119 7.75 18.87 -6.16
C ILE A 119 7.21 17.76 -7.05
N GLY A 120 6.49 16.80 -6.48
CA GLY A 120 6.12 15.54 -7.12
C GLY A 120 7.32 14.60 -7.22
N ASP A 121 7.08 13.31 -7.04
CA ASP A 121 8.08 12.27 -7.19
C ASP A 121 7.79 11.47 -8.47
N LYS A 122 8.84 11.21 -9.26
CA LYS A 122 8.76 10.43 -10.51
C LYS A 122 9.45 9.07 -10.36
N GLU A 123 9.29 8.43 -9.23
CA GLU A 123 9.86 7.09 -9.00
C GLU A 123 9.36 6.05 -10.02
N ASN A 124 8.20 6.29 -10.61
CA ASN A 124 7.59 5.34 -11.54
C ASN A 124 7.19 6.03 -12.86
N SER A 125 7.61 5.48 -13.98
CA SER A 125 7.40 6.06 -15.33
C SER A 125 5.93 6.08 -15.77
N ASN A 126 5.07 5.24 -15.18
CA ASN A 126 3.64 5.17 -15.49
C ASN A 126 2.77 6.04 -14.57
N THR A 127 3.37 6.95 -13.80
CA THR A 127 2.67 7.81 -12.84
C THR A 127 2.68 9.27 -13.31
N ASP A 128 1.52 9.92 -13.27
CA ASP A 128 1.41 11.36 -13.49
C ASP A 128 1.49 12.10 -12.16
N SER A 129 2.61 12.76 -11.89
CA SER A 129 2.86 13.50 -10.66
C SER A 129 1.97 14.73 -10.47
N ALA A 130 1.26 15.20 -11.51
CA ALA A 130 0.32 16.30 -11.43
C ALA A 130 -1.00 15.89 -10.75
N LEU A 131 -1.35 14.60 -10.79
CA LEU A 131 -2.58 14.09 -10.21
C LEU A 131 -2.55 14.09 -8.68
N VAL A 132 -3.65 14.51 -8.06
CA VAL A 132 -3.83 14.44 -6.60
C VAL A 132 -3.79 13.00 -6.10
N SER A 133 -4.34 12.05 -6.86
CA SER A 133 -4.30 10.62 -6.56
C SER A 133 -2.88 10.08 -6.48
N THR A 134 -2.00 10.49 -7.39
CA THR A 134 -0.58 10.15 -7.38
C THR A 134 0.13 10.65 -6.13
N LYS A 135 -0.02 11.93 -5.80
CA LYS A 135 0.59 12.52 -4.60
C LYS A 135 0.14 11.80 -3.32
N ARG A 136 -1.15 11.51 -3.23
CA ARG A 136 -1.70 10.74 -2.09
C ARG A 136 -1.09 9.34 -1.99
N SER A 137 -0.94 8.64 -3.12
CA SER A 137 -0.33 7.32 -3.16
C SER A 137 1.16 7.34 -2.79
N LEU A 138 1.92 8.32 -3.27
CA LEU A 138 3.34 8.45 -2.93
C LEU A 138 3.54 8.67 -1.42
N ILE A 139 2.69 9.48 -0.79
CA ILE A 139 2.71 9.68 0.67
C ILE A 139 2.40 8.36 1.39
N PHE A 140 1.38 7.63 0.94
CA PHE A 140 1.02 6.34 1.49
C PHE A 140 2.14 5.30 1.31
N ASN A 141 2.81 5.30 0.17
CA ASN A 141 3.96 4.43 -0.10
C ASN A 141 5.13 4.70 0.85
N GLU A 142 5.45 5.97 1.16
CA GLU A 142 6.49 6.30 2.14
C GLU A 142 6.12 5.81 3.55
N LEU A 143 4.86 5.93 3.95
CA LEU A 143 4.39 5.36 5.21
C LEU A 143 4.53 3.83 5.22
N ASN A 144 4.07 3.14 4.19
CA ASN A 144 4.16 1.68 4.10
C ASN A 144 5.60 1.19 4.07
N LYS A 145 6.48 1.85 3.34
CA LYS A 145 7.93 1.56 3.30
C LYS A 145 8.54 1.66 4.70
N SER A 146 8.23 2.74 5.41
CA SER A 146 8.71 2.95 6.78
C SER A 146 8.18 1.89 7.77
N LEU A 147 6.91 1.49 7.63
CA LEU A 147 6.32 0.41 8.42
C LEU A 147 6.96 -0.93 8.09
N TYR A 148 7.17 -1.24 6.80
CA TYR A 148 7.82 -2.47 6.38
C TYR A 148 9.22 -2.59 6.96
N GLN A 149 10.03 -1.54 6.83
CA GLN A 149 11.37 -1.47 7.40
C GLN A 149 11.39 -1.69 8.92
N LYS A 150 10.41 -1.15 9.63
CA LYS A 150 10.37 -1.23 11.09
C LYS A 150 9.90 -2.58 11.63
N PHE A 151 8.96 -3.22 10.97
CA PHE A 151 8.27 -4.39 11.52
C PHE A 151 8.59 -5.71 10.82
N PHE A 152 9.16 -5.67 9.62
CA PHE A 152 9.37 -6.85 8.79
C PHE A 152 10.82 -7.06 8.36
N MET A 153 11.72 -6.10 8.66
CA MET A 153 13.15 -6.22 8.36
C MET A 153 13.98 -6.30 9.63
N THR A 154 15.03 -7.08 9.58
CA THR A 154 16.05 -7.12 10.63
C THR A 154 17.01 -5.91 10.53
N VAL A 155 17.78 -5.68 11.59
CA VAL A 155 18.79 -4.59 11.58
C VAL A 155 19.84 -4.84 10.52
N GLU A 156 20.25 -6.09 10.32
CA GLU A 156 21.25 -6.52 9.34
C GLU A 156 20.75 -6.30 7.90
N GLU A 157 19.49 -6.64 7.60
CA GLU A 157 18.87 -6.40 6.30
C GLU A 157 18.76 -4.91 6.00
N LEU A 158 18.33 -4.10 6.98
CA LEU A 158 18.27 -2.65 6.86
C LEU A 158 19.67 -2.05 6.59
N GLN A 159 20.68 -2.55 7.30
CA GLN A 159 22.06 -2.09 7.09
C GLN A 159 22.56 -2.49 5.71
N ALA A 160 22.31 -3.72 5.27
CA ALA A 160 22.69 -4.20 3.94
C ALA A 160 22.02 -3.37 2.81
N CYS A 161 20.76 -2.95 3.01
CA CYS A 161 20.08 -2.02 2.08
C CYS A 161 20.74 -0.64 2.06
N ARG A 162 21.13 -0.09 3.23
CA ARG A 162 21.77 1.22 3.34
C ARG A 162 23.16 1.23 2.71
N ASP A 163 23.89 0.15 2.88
CA ASP A 163 25.24 -0.04 2.35
C ASP A 163 25.24 -0.41 0.87
N GLY A 164 24.05 -0.65 0.27
CA GLY A 164 23.89 -0.97 -1.14
C GLY A 164 24.20 -2.41 -1.52
N TYR A 165 24.31 -3.32 -0.56
CA TYR A 165 24.52 -4.76 -0.84
C TYR A 165 23.26 -5.44 -1.38
N ILE A 166 22.07 -4.99 -0.93
CA ILE A 166 20.78 -5.47 -1.42
C ILE A 166 19.86 -4.30 -1.75
N TYR A 167 19.03 -4.50 -2.77
CA TYR A 167 17.93 -3.59 -3.11
C TYR A 167 16.61 -4.36 -3.07
N ILE A 168 15.64 -3.85 -2.33
CA ILE A 168 14.30 -4.42 -2.27
C ILE A 168 13.38 -3.57 -3.14
N HIS A 169 13.03 -4.11 -4.30
CA HIS A 169 12.09 -3.49 -5.23
C HIS A 169 10.68 -3.41 -4.62
N ASP A 170 9.98 -2.31 -4.84
CA ASP A 170 8.58 -2.10 -4.41
C ASP A 170 8.35 -2.36 -2.91
N MET A 171 9.28 -1.91 -2.08
CA MET A 171 9.25 -2.16 -0.63
C MET A 171 7.94 -1.69 0.02
N SER A 172 7.32 -0.63 -0.49
CA SER A 172 6.05 -0.10 0.00
C SER A 172 4.86 -1.04 -0.23
N ALA A 173 4.95 -1.93 -1.22
CA ALA A 173 3.87 -2.84 -1.61
C ALA A 173 4.03 -4.27 -1.05
N ARG A 174 5.19 -4.59 -0.48
CA ARG A 174 5.55 -5.97 -0.12
C ARG A 174 4.69 -6.59 0.99
N ARG A 175 4.07 -5.77 1.81
CA ARG A 175 3.33 -6.26 2.97
C ARG A 175 1.97 -6.84 2.61
N ASP A 176 1.24 -6.21 1.71
CA ASP A 176 -0.18 -6.40 1.54
C ASP A 176 -0.67 -6.35 0.07
N THR A 177 0.25 -6.18 -0.88
CA THR A 177 -0.11 -6.02 -2.29
C THR A 177 0.61 -7.05 -3.15
N MET A 178 -0.12 -7.67 -4.08
CA MET A 178 0.45 -8.50 -5.13
C MET A 178 1.28 -7.62 -6.07
N ASN A 179 2.49 -8.07 -6.46
CA ASN A 179 3.33 -7.28 -7.34
C ASN A 179 2.90 -7.43 -8.81
N CYS A 180 3.16 -8.58 -9.42
CA CYS A 180 2.85 -8.86 -10.82
C CYS A 180 1.99 -10.11 -10.95
N CYS A 181 1.21 -10.22 -12.03
CA CYS A 181 0.47 -11.45 -12.29
C CYS A 181 0.39 -11.78 -13.79
N LEU A 182 0.26 -13.07 -14.07
CA LEU A 182 -0.28 -13.63 -15.29
C LEU A 182 -1.77 -13.91 -15.04
N PHE A 183 -2.64 -13.25 -15.77
CA PHE A 183 -4.07 -13.33 -15.50
C PHE A 183 -4.79 -14.14 -16.56
N ASN A 184 -5.50 -15.18 -16.15
CA ASN A 184 -6.25 -16.04 -17.06
C ASN A 184 -7.60 -15.41 -17.43
N VAL A 185 -7.55 -14.43 -18.33
CA VAL A 185 -8.74 -13.70 -18.81
C VAL A 185 -9.72 -14.65 -19.49
N GLN A 186 -9.24 -15.68 -20.21
CA GLN A 186 -10.10 -16.64 -20.91
C GLN A 186 -11.07 -17.36 -19.97
N GLU A 187 -10.57 -17.86 -18.83
CA GLU A 187 -11.41 -18.54 -17.86
C GLU A 187 -12.40 -17.59 -17.16
N VAL A 188 -12.00 -16.33 -16.96
CA VAL A 188 -12.87 -15.33 -16.34
C VAL A 188 -14.03 -14.96 -17.27
N LEU A 189 -13.79 -14.81 -18.57
CA LEU A 189 -14.83 -14.47 -19.55
C LEU A 189 -15.84 -15.58 -19.75
N LYS A 190 -15.39 -16.83 -19.64
CA LYS A 190 -16.19 -18.01 -19.94
C LYS A 190 -17.32 -18.19 -18.91
N GLY A 191 -18.58 -18.14 -19.41
CA GLY A 191 -19.76 -18.31 -18.59
C GLY A 191 -20.16 -17.07 -17.77
N GLY A 192 -19.41 -15.99 -17.86
CA GLY A 192 -19.66 -14.77 -17.10
C GLY A 192 -19.04 -14.77 -15.69
N PHE A 193 -19.02 -13.62 -15.05
CA PHE A 193 -18.38 -13.41 -13.74
C PHE A 193 -18.96 -12.19 -13.01
N GLU A 194 -18.71 -12.11 -11.71
CA GLU A 194 -19.05 -10.93 -10.89
C GLU A 194 -17.81 -10.03 -10.73
N MET A 195 -17.96 -8.73 -10.97
CA MET A 195 -16.95 -7.73 -10.68
C MET A 195 -17.60 -6.48 -10.07
N GLY A 196 -17.08 -6.08 -8.92
CA GLY A 196 -17.77 -5.07 -8.10
C GLY A 196 -19.11 -5.61 -7.60
N ASN A 197 -20.20 -4.94 -7.94
CA ASN A 197 -21.57 -5.37 -7.58
C ASN A 197 -22.40 -5.70 -8.84
N LEU A 198 -21.74 -6.06 -9.93
CA LEU A 198 -22.37 -6.30 -11.21
C LEU A 198 -21.95 -7.65 -11.77
N TRP A 199 -22.95 -8.40 -12.29
CA TRP A 199 -22.70 -9.61 -13.05
C TRP A 199 -22.40 -9.26 -14.52
N TYR A 200 -21.24 -9.65 -15.00
CA TYR A 200 -20.85 -9.56 -16.41
C TYR A 200 -21.19 -10.88 -17.10
N ASN A 201 -22.08 -10.83 -18.07
CA ASN A 201 -22.36 -11.99 -18.92
C ASN A 201 -21.18 -12.24 -19.87
N GLU A 202 -21.01 -13.50 -20.28
CA GLU A 202 -20.04 -13.84 -21.34
C GLU A 202 -20.32 -13.02 -22.60
N PRO A 203 -19.30 -12.36 -23.22
CA PRO A 203 -19.47 -11.58 -24.43
C PRO A 203 -20.04 -12.41 -25.57
N LYS A 204 -20.88 -11.79 -26.40
CA LYS A 204 -21.48 -12.41 -27.59
C LYS A 204 -20.84 -11.94 -28.89
N THR A 205 -20.08 -10.84 -28.84
CA THR A 205 -19.42 -10.22 -30.00
C THR A 205 -18.00 -9.84 -29.63
N LEU A 206 -17.17 -9.60 -30.62
CA LEU A 206 -15.76 -9.26 -30.43
C LEU A 206 -15.56 -7.89 -29.79
N ASP A 207 -16.34 -6.90 -30.19
CA ASP A 207 -16.29 -5.54 -29.61
C ASP A 207 -16.60 -5.53 -28.11
N VAL A 208 -17.64 -6.25 -27.69
CA VAL A 208 -17.99 -6.41 -26.28
C VAL A 208 -16.91 -7.17 -25.52
N ALA A 209 -16.26 -8.17 -26.14
CA ALA A 209 -15.15 -8.88 -25.52
C ALA A 209 -13.98 -7.94 -25.24
N PHE A 210 -13.62 -7.05 -26.16
CA PHE A 210 -12.60 -6.03 -25.95
C PHE A 210 -12.95 -5.11 -24.77
N ASP A 211 -14.19 -4.63 -24.71
CA ASP A 211 -14.62 -3.75 -23.61
C ASP A 211 -14.53 -4.43 -22.25
N VAL A 212 -15.03 -5.67 -22.15
CA VAL A 212 -15.00 -6.44 -20.89
C VAL A 212 -13.56 -6.77 -20.49
N ILE A 213 -12.68 -7.14 -21.44
CA ILE A 213 -11.25 -7.34 -21.17
C ILE A 213 -10.63 -6.06 -20.61
N GLY A 214 -10.95 -4.91 -21.20
CA GLY A 214 -10.46 -3.63 -20.72
C GLY A 214 -10.87 -3.35 -19.28
N ASP A 215 -12.11 -3.63 -18.92
CA ASP A 215 -12.63 -3.45 -17.56
C ASP A 215 -11.98 -4.41 -16.56
N ILE A 216 -11.81 -5.70 -16.93
CA ILE A 216 -11.10 -6.69 -16.11
C ILE A 216 -9.68 -6.23 -15.84
N VAL A 217 -8.95 -5.83 -16.89
CA VAL A 217 -7.54 -5.41 -16.79
C VAL A 217 -7.40 -4.19 -15.89
N LEU A 218 -8.23 -3.16 -16.08
CA LEU A 218 -8.19 -1.95 -15.23
C LEU A 218 -8.53 -2.26 -13.77
N SER A 219 -9.55 -3.08 -13.54
CA SER A 219 -9.93 -3.47 -12.18
C SER A 219 -8.85 -4.29 -11.50
N ALA A 220 -8.35 -5.33 -12.15
CA ALA A 220 -7.31 -6.20 -11.58
C ALA A 220 -5.96 -5.47 -11.42
N ALA A 221 -5.52 -4.68 -12.39
CA ALA A 221 -4.31 -3.89 -12.30
C ALA A 221 -4.34 -2.88 -11.16
N SER A 222 -5.52 -2.35 -10.82
CA SER A 222 -5.68 -1.46 -9.66
C SER A 222 -5.44 -2.14 -8.31
N GLN A 223 -5.50 -3.47 -8.23
CA GLN A 223 -5.30 -4.26 -7.02
C GLN A 223 -3.86 -4.75 -6.84
N GLN A 224 -2.98 -4.47 -7.78
CA GLN A 224 -1.58 -4.89 -7.77
C GLN A 224 -0.65 -3.71 -7.99
N TYR A 225 0.63 -3.88 -7.68
CA TYR A 225 1.62 -2.81 -7.75
C TYR A 225 2.41 -2.83 -9.08
N GLY A 226 2.65 -4.00 -9.64
CA GLY A 226 3.48 -4.20 -10.83
C GLY A 226 2.68 -4.58 -12.08
N GLY A 227 3.34 -5.30 -13.00
CA GLY A 227 2.81 -5.63 -14.31
C GLY A 227 1.66 -6.64 -14.31
N PHE A 228 0.74 -6.42 -15.23
CA PHE A 228 -0.37 -7.30 -15.52
C PHE A 228 -0.17 -7.93 -16.92
N THR A 229 -0.14 -9.24 -17.00
CA THR A 229 0.07 -9.93 -18.28
C THR A 229 -1.17 -10.69 -18.71
N VAL A 230 -1.62 -10.41 -19.92
CA VAL A 230 -2.66 -11.17 -20.63
C VAL A 230 -1.97 -12.11 -21.63
N PRO A 231 -1.90 -13.40 -21.34
CA PRO A 231 -1.25 -14.35 -22.23
C PRO A 231 -2.17 -14.70 -23.41
N ASN A 232 -1.57 -14.83 -24.60
CA ASN A 232 -2.21 -15.35 -25.82
C ASN A 232 -3.54 -14.65 -26.14
N ILE A 233 -3.51 -13.32 -26.27
CA ILE A 233 -4.71 -12.50 -26.48
C ILE A 233 -5.52 -12.94 -27.69
N GLU A 234 -4.86 -13.45 -28.75
CA GLU A 234 -5.50 -13.95 -29.94
C GLU A 234 -6.39 -15.18 -29.67
N LEU A 235 -5.96 -16.06 -28.77
CA LEU A 235 -6.75 -17.26 -28.42
C LEU A 235 -7.95 -16.87 -27.52
N ILE A 236 -7.80 -15.83 -26.72
CA ILE A 236 -8.88 -15.28 -25.89
C ILE A 236 -9.98 -14.68 -26.79
N LEU A 237 -9.58 -13.95 -27.84
CA LEU A 237 -10.50 -13.21 -28.72
C LEU A 237 -11.11 -14.09 -29.82
N GLU A 238 -10.46 -15.19 -30.20
CA GLU A 238 -10.89 -16.04 -31.31
C GLU A 238 -12.35 -16.52 -31.20
N PRO A 239 -12.86 -17.04 -30.07
CA PRO A 239 -14.26 -17.46 -29.94
C PRO A 239 -15.27 -16.33 -30.19
N TYR A 240 -14.90 -15.10 -29.78
CA TYR A 240 -15.76 -13.93 -29.95
C TYR A 240 -15.72 -13.38 -31.40
N ALA A 241 -14.57 -13.45 -32.02
CA ALA A 241 -14.42 -13.13 -33.44
C ALA A 241 -15.23 -14.09 -34.33
N GLU A 242 -15.26 -15.38 -33.98
CA GLU A 242 -16.11 -16.37 -34.69
C GLU A 242 -17.60 -16.01 -34.54
N LYS A 243 -18.05 -15.70 -33.29
CA LYS A 243 -19.43 -15.28 -33.07
C LYS A 243 -19.81 -14.01 -33.85
N SER A 244 -18.93 -12.98 -33.86
CA SER A 244 -19.13 -11.76 -34.67
C SER A 244 -19.21 -12.07 -36.17
N TYR A 245 -18.34 -12.95 -36.64
CA TYR A 245 -18.30 -13.36 -38.06
C TYR A 245 -19.58 -14.07 -38.47
N GLU A 246 -20.04 -15.07 -37.71
CA GLU A 246 -21.28 -15.80 -37.95
C GLU A 246 -22.49 -14.86 -37.93
N ALA A 247 -22.60 -14.00 -36.94
CA ALA A 247 -23.68 -13.02 -36.88
C ALA A 247 -23.63 -12.02 -38.06
N GLY A 248 -22.43 -11.67 -38.51
CA GLY A 248 -22.23 -10.85 -39.71
C GLY A 248 -22.75 -11.53 -40.97
N ILE A 249 -22.45 -12.79 -41.16
CA ILE A 249 -22.93 -13.59 -42.32
C ILE A 249 -24.46 -13.62 -42.29
N GLU A 250 -25.08 -14.02 -41.19
CA GLU A 250 -26.55 -14.06 -41.07
C GLU A 250 -27.19 -12.71 -41.39
N ARG A 251 -26.61 -11.62 -40.92
CA ARG A 251 -27.09 -10.27 -41.21
C ARG A 251 -27.02 -9.93 -42.69
N TYR A 252 -25.90 -10.22 -43.36
CA TYR A 252 -25.72 -9.90 -44.78
C TYR A 252 -26.55 -10.79 -45.69
N GLU A 253 -26.71 -12.09 -45.39
CA GLU A 253 -27.64 -12.97 -46.06
C GLU A 253 -29.09 -12.47 -45.93
N GLY A 254 -29.48 -12.02 -44.74
CA GLY A 254 -30.79 -11.40 -44.45
C GLY A 254 -31.04 -10.12 -45.27
N LEU A 255 -29.97 -9.43 -45.72
CA LEU A 255 -30.03 -8.28 -46.64
C LEU A 255 -30.02 -8.67 -48.09
N GLY A 256 -30.00 -9.97 -48.42
CA GLY A 256 -30.07 -10.51 -49.80
C GLY A 256 -28.72 -10.69 -50.50
N LEU A 257 -27.59 -10.63 -49.77
CA LEU A 257 -26.28 -10.98 -50.37
C LEU A 257 -26.14 -12.49 -50.52
N SER A 258 -25.35 -12.90 -51.53
CA SER A 258 -24.93 -14.31 -51.65
C SER A 258 -24.02 -14.69 -50.47
N ARG A 259 -23.99 -15.96 -50.13
CA ARG A 259 -23.14 -16.51 -49.07
C ARG A 259 -21.67 -16.04 -49.14
N GLU A 260 -21.09 -16.15 -50.34
CA GLU A 260 -19.70 -15.73 -50.59
C GLU A 260 -19.48 -14.24 -50.28
N ARG A 261 -20.39 -13.38 -50.74
CA ARG A 261 -20.32 -11.94 -50.42
C ARG A 261 -20.60 -11.62 -48.98
N ALA A 262 -21.51 -12.33 -48.34
CA ALA A 262 -21.79 -12.20 -46.93
C ALA A 262 -20.54 -12.54 -46.07
N GLU A 263 -19.83 -13.62 -46.46
CA GLU A 263 -18.55 -14.00 -45.77
C GLU A 263 -17.45 -12.95 -45.97
N GLU A 264 -17.32 -12.37 -47.16
CA GLU A 264 -16.35 -11.30 -47.45
C GLU A 264 -16.64 -10.06 -46.61
N GLU A 265 -17.89 -9.61 -46.54
CA GLU A 265 -18.26 -8.42 -45.78
C GLU A 265 -18.16 -8.67 -44.25
N ALA A 266 -18.61 -9.83 -43.76
CA ALA A 266 -18.46 -10.22 -42.36
C ALA A 266 -16.96 -10.27 -41.94
N MET A 267 -16.07 -10.76 -42.81
CA MET A 267 -14.64 -10.73 -42.54
C MET A 267 -14.06 -9.30 -42.46
N LYS A 268 -14.55 -8.37 -43.27
CA LYS A 268 -14.16 -6.96 -43.19
C LYS A 268 -14.61 -6.34 -41.88
N ASP A 269 -15.83 -6.65 -41.44
CA ASP A 269 -16.34 -6.17 -40.15
C ASP A 269 -15.49 -6.69 -39.00
N VAL A 270 -15.17 -7.98 -38.96
CA VAL A 270 -14.33 -8.56 -37.89
C VAL A 270 -12.93 -7.93 -37.88
N LYS A 271 -12.31 -7.72 -39.05
CA LYS A 271 -11.02 -7.01 -39.13
C LYS A 271 -11.11 -5.62 -38.53
N ARG A 272 -12.16 -4.89 -38.85
CA ARG A 272 -12.40 -3.55 -38.30
C ARG A 272 -12.67 -3.60 -36.79
N GLU A 273 -13.40 -4.61 -36.29
CA GLU A 273 -13.61 -4.81 -34.85
C GLU A 273 -12.29 -5.07 -34.13
N PHE A 274 -11.36 -5.86 -34.69
CA PHE A 274 -10.01 -6.02 -34.11
C PHE A 274 -9.23 -4.70 -34.07
N GLU A 275 -9.20 -3.98 -35.21
CA GLU A 275 -8.51 -2.69 -35.29
C GLU A 275 -9.03 -1.70 -34.24
N GLN A 276 -10.33 -1.52 -34.15
CA GLN A 276 -10.98 -0.59 -33.25
C GLN A 276 -10.89 -1.09 -31.77
N GLY A 277 -10.97 -2.40 -31.57
CA GLY A 277 -10.84 -3.01 -30.26
C GLY A 277 -9.45 -2.81 -29.64
N PHE A 278 -8.38 -3.07 -30.38
CA PHE A 278 -7.02 -2.82 -29.89
C PHE A 278 -6.74 -1.34 -29.68
N GLN A 279 -7.20 -0.48 -30.60
CA GLN A 279 -7.10 0.97 -30.41
C GLN A 279 -7.87 1.45 -29.15
N GLY A 280 -9.05 0.91 -28.93
CA GLY A 280 -9.84 1.19 -27.72
C GLY A 280 -9.16 0.76 -26.44
N LEU A 281 -8.52 -0.42 -26.41
CA LEU A 281 -7.72 -0.88 -25.27
C LEU A 281 -6.52 0.04 -25.03
N GLU A 282 -5.81 0.41 -26.08
CA GLU A 282 -4.67 1.34 -25.96
C GLU A 282 -5.09 2.66 -25.36
N TYR A 283 -6.18 3.27 -25.83
CA TYR A 283 -6.69 4.51 -25.26
C TYR A 283 -7.12 4.32 -23.80
N LYS A 284 -7.85 3.25 -23.50
CA LYS A 284 -8.32 2.94 -22.14
C LYS A 284 -7.14 2.80 -21.18
N PHE A 285 -6.09 2.09 -21.54
CA PHE A 285 -4.94 1.84 -20.68
C PHE A 285 -4.00 3.04 -20.52
N ASN A 286 -3.97 3.95 -21.47
CA ASN A 286 -3.13 5.14 -21.41
C ASN A 286 -3.87 6.38 -20.88
N SER A 287 -5.20 6.35 -20.74
CA SER A 287 -6.00 7.49 -20.32
C SER A 287 -6.73 7.30 -18.98
N VAL A 288 -6.96 6.05 -18.58
CA VAL A 288 -7.67 5.73 -17.33
C VAL A 288 -6.68 5.33 -16.25
N SER A 289 -6.39 6.23 -15.33
CA SER A 289 -5.54 5.95 -14.18
C SER A 289 -6.30 5.23 -13.06
N SER A 290 -5.59 4.45 -12.26
CA SER A 290 -6.12 3.87 -11.04
C SER A 290 -6.39 4.93 -9.96
N SER A 291 -7.03 4.53 -8.87
CA SER A 291 -7.21 5.40 -7.69
C SER A 291 -5.88 5.83 -7.04
N ARG A 292 -4.77 5.18 -7.39
CA ARG A 292 -3.41 5.53 -6.97
C ARG A 292 -2.75 6.58 -7.90
N GLY A 293 -3.35 6.87 -9.07
CA GLY A 293 -2.82 7.80 -10.05
C GLY A 293 -1.80 7.19 -11.01
N ASP A 294 -1.66 5.87 -11.00
CA ASP A 294 -0.85 5.12 -11.97
C ASP A 294 -1.74 4.57 -13.09
N TYR A 295 -1.15 4.42 -14.28
CA TYR A 295 -1.74 3.72 -15.40
C TYR A 295 -1.36 2.24 -15.34
N PRO A 296 -2.21 1.33 -15.83
CA PRO A 296 -1.91 -0.09 -15.80
C PRO A 296 -0.65 -0.40 -16.61
N PHE A 297 0.26 -1.17 -16.03
CA PHE A 297 1.46 -1.66 -16.71
C PHE A 297 1.16 -3.03 -17.33
N ILE A 298 0.89 -3.07 -18.63
CA ILE A 298 0.29 -4.24 -19.31
C ILE A 298 1.27 -4.86 -20.30
N THR A 299 1.32 -6.18 -20.25
CA THR A 299 1.95 -7.00 -21.29
C THR A 299 0.88 -7.91 -21.93
N MET A 300 0.79 -7.92 -23.23
CA MET A 300 0.01 -8.90 -23.98
C MET A 300 0.95 -9.78 -24.77
N THR A 301 0.74 -11.10 -24.73
CA THR A 301 1.47 -12.02 -25.62
C THR A 301 0.54 -12.52 -26.72
N ALA A 302 1.10 -12.77 -27.89
CA ALA A 302 0.41 -13.27 -29.08
C ALA A 302 1.36 -14.15 -29.90
N GLY A 303 0.82 -14.90 -30.88
CA GLY A 303 1.59 -15.64 -31.87
C GLY A 303 1.62 -17.15 -31.66
N THR A 304 0.83 -17.70 -30.74
CA THR A 304 0.68 -19.17 -30.57
C THR A 304 -0.55 -19.73 -31.25
N GLY A 305 -1.53 -18.88 -31.61
CA GLY A 305 -2.75 -19.27 -32.31
C GLY A 305 -2.52 -19.55 -33.80
N THR A 306 -3.17 -20.60 -34.30
CA THR A 306 -3.12 -21.00 -35.72
C THR A 306 -4.48 -20.84 -36.43
N GLY A 307 -5.51 -20.39 -35.71
CA GLY A 307 -6.83 -20.14 -36.26
C GLY A 307 -6.86 -18.94 -37.23
N ARG A 308 -7.91 -18.87 -38.05
CA ARG A 308 -8.04 -17.78 -39.02
C ARG A 308 -8.09 -16.39 -38.42
N PHE A 309 -8.64 -16.26 -37.25
CA PHE A 309 -8.73 -14.97 -36.53
C PHE A 309 -7.49 -14.66 -35.71
N ALA A 310 -6.71 -15.65 -35.30
CA ALA A 310 -5.44 -15.44 -34.62
C ALA A 310 -4.47 -14.61 -35.45
N THR A 311 -4.36 -14.92 -36.77
CA THR A 311 -3.54 -14.13 -37.68
C THR A 311 -4.04 -12.71 -37.87
N VAL A 312 -5.36 -12.51 -37.94
CA VAL A 312 -5.97 -11.16 -38.00
C VAL A 312 -5.66 -10.37 -36.73
N SER A 313 -5.88 -10.98 -35.58
CA SER A 313 -5.58 -10.38 -34.27
C SER A 313 -4.12 -9.94 -34.18
N TYR A 314 -3.19 -10.82 -34.52
CA TYR A 314 -1.75 -10.53 -34.48
C TYR A 314 -1.36 -9.35 -35.39
N THR A 315 -1.92 -9.29 -36.59
CA THR A 315 -1.64 -8.22 -37.54
C THR A 315 -2.07 -6.86 -37.01
N HIS A 316 -3.22 -6.79 -36.32
CA HIS A 316 -3.75 -5.53 -35.80
C HIS A 316 -3.13 -5.14 -34.43
N LEU A 317 -2.67 -6.11 -33.63
CA LEU A 317 -1.94 -5.84 -32.40
C LEU A 317 -0.58 -5.18 -32.65
N THR A 318 0.07 -5.54 -33.78
CA THR A 318 1.43 -5.07 -34.11
C THR A 318 1.47 -3.81 -34.97
N LEU A 319 0.34 -3.16 -35.24
CA LEU A 319 0.34 -1.89 -35.93
C LEU A 319 1.09 -0.83 -35.11
N PRO A 320 2.08 -0.14 -35.73
CA PRO A 320 2.81 0.88 -35.02
C PRO A 320 1.87 2.00 -34.64
N THR A 321 1.83 2.30 -33.34
CA THR A 321 1.24 3.53 -32.81
C THR A 321 2.14 4.68 -33.26
N THR A 322 1.70 5.46 -34.21
CA THR A 322 2.37 6.70 -34.63
C THR A 322 2.01 7.85 -33.72
#